data_0b3c2bc2d3d6abf4e8c748a22e2b0769
#
_entry.id   0b3c2bc2d3d6abf4e8c748a22e2b0769
#
_cell.length_a   1.000
_cell.length_b   1.000
_cell.length_c   1.000
_cell.angle_alpha   90.00
_cell.angle_beta   90.00
_cell.angle_gamma   90.00
#
_symmetry.space_group_name_H-M   'P 1'
#
loop_
_entity.id
_entity.type
_entity.pdbx_description
1 polymer ?
#
loop_
_entity_poly.entity_id
_entity_poly.type
_entity_poly.pdbx_seq_one_letter_code
_entity_poly.pdbx_strand_id
1 'polypeptide(L)'
;MECTSLVLANVSPSKLRVVEGSVLSENLLLSKALDYVRGSSSSIVALSNTLVELNLKLPSEPNVLIRYLPNTQGALATIGLLLDAIPENQPIVVVPINSQISESIENFILFMSAQSAAVGMAVIESSSGELSYVREVNGKVIEIHEKEVVGKLGITGHYYFANKQLIADCLHWALLNDIRKNGLLYIAPSMNYCITKGLNVIPLRVSQKGYKRFDYGSEA
;
A
#
# COMPACT_ATOMS: atom_id res chain seq x y z
N MET A 1 -5.06 19.30 -4.53
CA MET A 1 -4.79 18.29 -5.59
C MET A 1 -5.75 17.14 -5.33
N GLU A 2 -6.52 16.73 -6.33
CA GLU A 2 -7.43 15.59 -6.18
C GLU A 2 -6.62 14.30 -6.18
N CYS A 3 -6.86 13.43 -5.19
CA CYS A 3 -6.27 12.11 -5.12
C CYS A 3 -7.20 11.15 -4.36
N THR A 4 -7.10 9.86 -4.66
CA THR A 4 -7.76 8.81 -3.89
C THR A 4 -6.74 8.02 -3.07
N SER A 5 -7.02 7.81 -1.79
CA SER A 5 -6.25 6.90 -0.95
C SER A 5 -6.91 5.55 -0.80
N LEU A 6 -6.14 4.50 -0.92
CA LEU A 6 -6.56 3.12 -0.64
C LEU A 6 -5.92 2.66 0.66
N VAL A 7 -6.72 2.55 1.72
CA VAL A 7 -6.26 2.00 3.00
C VAL A 7 -6.54 0.50 3.01
N LEU A 8 -5.46 -0.30 2.99
CA LEU A 8 -5.57 -1.76 2.96
C LEU A 8 -5.51 -2.34 4.36
N ALA A 9 -6.68 -2.68 4.89
CA ALA A 9 -6.89 -3.32 6.18
C ALA A 9 -7.46 -4.75 6.05
N ASN A 10 -7.34 -5.36 4.86
CA ASN A 10 -7.76 -6.74 4.62
C ASN A 10 -6.67 -7.70 5.09
N VAL A 11 -6.65 -7.97 6.40
CA VAL A 11 -5.65 -8.81 7.05
C VAL A 11 -6.23 -10.20 7.26
N SER A 12 -5.40 -11.23 7.02
CA SER A 12 -5.80 -12.63 7.29
C SER A 12 -6.15 -12.82 8.76
N PRO A 13 -7.29 -13.49 9.10
CA PRO A 13 -7.70 -13.77 10.48
C PRO A 13 -6.63 -14.47 11.32
N SER A 14 -5.74 -15.26 10.70
CA SER A 14 -4.63 -15.91 11.39
C SER A 14 -3.55 -14.96 11.92
N LYS A 15 -3.53 -13.73 11.40
CA LYS A 15 -2.67 -12.64 11.90
C LYS A 15 -3.37 -11.74 12.92
N LEU A 16 -4.70 -11.82 12.97
CA LEU A 16 -5.53 -11.26 14.02
C LEU A 16 -5.44 -12.18 15.24
N ARG A 17 -4.31 -12.21 15.94
CA ARG A 17 -4.31 -12.74 17.29
C ARG A 17 -5.12 -11.77 18.15
N VAL A 18 -6.38 -12.12 18.35
CA VAL A 18 -7.19 -11.56 19.44
C VAL A 18 -6.48 -11.97 20.71
N VAL A 19 -5.59 -11.12 21.22
CA VAL A 19 -5.24 -11.15 22.63
C VAL A 19 -6.52 -10.70 23.32
N GLU A 20 -7.13 -11.56 24.11
CA GLU A 20 -8.32 -11.25 24.92
C GLU A 20 -8.13 -9.88 25.57
N GLY A 21 -8.93 -8.90 25.17
CA GLY A 21 -8.92 -7.53 25.66
C GLY A 21 -8.48 -6.43 24.71
N SER A 22 -7.92 -6.72 23.51
CA SER A 22 -7.38 -5.69 22.63
C SER A 22 -8.03 -5.58 21.24
N VAL A 23 -9.36 -5.50 21.17
CA VAL A 23 -10.07 -4.89 20.00
C VAL A 23 -9.57 -3.45 19.75
N LEU A 24 -8.80 -2.89 20.68
CA LEU A 24 -8.21 -1.54 20.66
C LEU A 24 -7.08 -1.38 19.61
N SER A 25 -6.30 -2.41 19.31
CA SER A 25 -5.11 -2.24 18.43
C SER A 25 -5.48 -2.03 16.97
N GLU A 26 -6.50 -2.71 16.45
CA GLU A 26 -6.92 -2.53 15.04
C GLU A 26 -7.63 -1.22 14.79
N ASN A 27 -8.51 -0.81 15.73
CA ASN A 27 -9.12 0.51 15.68
C ASN A 27 -8.07 1.62 15.72
N LEU A 28 -7.00 1.43 16.50
CA LEU A 28 -5.91 2.41 16.58
C LEU A 28 -5.09 2.46 15.29
N LEU A 29 -4.75 1.31 14.70
CA LEU A 29 -4.00 1.25 13.44
C LEU A 29 -4.83 1.83 12.29
N LEU A 30 -6.11 1.49 12.21
CA LEU A 30 -7.02 2.04 11.21
C LEU A 30 -7.20 3.56 11.40
N SER A 31 -7.38 4.03 12.65
CA SER A 31 -7.45 5.46 12.95
C SER A 31 -6.19 6.20 12.51
N LYS A 32 -5.00 5.68 12.79
CA LYS A 32 -3.73 6.27 12.35
C LYS A 32 -3.60 6.31 10.83
N ALA A 33 -4.03 5.25 10.13
CA ALA A 33 -4.01 5.23 8.68
C ALA A 33 -4.99 6.25 8.09
N LEU A 34 -6.18 6.39 8.68
CA LEU A 34 -7.18 7.39 8.28
C LEU A 34 -6.71 8.81 8.58
N ASP A 35 -6.06 9.05 9.72
CA ASP A 35 -5.43 10.34 10.02
C ASP A 35 -4.36 10.71 8.98
N TYR A 36 -3.58 9.73 8.54
CA TYR A 36 -2.57 9.93 7.49
C TYR A 36 -3.19 10.33 6.14
N VAL A 37 -4.35 9.76 5.78
CA VAL A 37 -4.99 10.02 4.49
C VAL A 37 -5.99 11.19 4.50
N ARG A 38 -6.12 11.95 5.59
CA ARG A 38 -7.06 13.09 5.69
C ARG A 38 -6.87 14.15 4.63
N GLY A 39 -5.65 14.32 4.10
CA GLY A 39 -5.36 15.23 2.99
C GLY A 39 -5.85 14.75 1.63
N SER A 40 -6.40 13.54 1.52
CA SER A 40 -6.93 13.00 0.27
C SER A 40 -8.33 13.53 -0.03
N SER A 41 -8.66 13.72 -1.32
CA SER A 41 -10.01 14.12 -1.75
C SER A 41 -11.04 13.02 -1.47
N SER A 42 -10.61 11.77 -1.58
CA SER A 42 -11.42 10.60 -1.25
C SER A 42 -10.54 9.48 -0.67
N SER A 43 -11.14 8.62 0.14
CA SER A 43 -10.47 7.45 0.70
C SER A 43 -11.35 6.22 0.57
N ILE A 44 -10.74 5.10 0.15
CA ILE A 44 -11.39 3.80 0.10
C ILE A 44 -10.70 2.89 1.12
N VAL A 45 -11.46 2.37 2.06
CA VAL A 45 -10.96 1.47 3.11
C VAL A 45 -11.41 0.06 2.78
N ALA A 46 -10.45 -0.82 2.54
CA ALA A 46 -10.68 -2.25 2.34
C ALA A 46 -10.58 -2.97 3.69
N LEU A 47 -11.67 -3.51 4.17
CA LEU A 47 -11.74 -4.32 5.39
C LEU A 47 -12.01 -5.77 5.04
N SER A 48 -11.50 -6.71 5.86
CA SER A 48 -11.92 -8.11 5.78
C SER A 48 -13.37 -8.27 6.21
N ASN A 49 -14.13 -9.13 5.52
CA ASN A 49 -15.49 -9.51 5.94
C ASN A 49 -15.53 -10.07 7.37
N THR A 50 -14.45 -10.67 7.83
CA THR A 50 -14.34 -11.19 9.21
C THR A 50 -14.37 -10.08 10.27
N LEU A 51 -14.10 -8.83 9.89
CA LEU A 51 -14.15 -7.67 10.78
C LEU A 51 -15.58 -7.11 10.97
N VAL A 52 -16.54 -7.52 10.15
CA VAL A 52 -17.94 -7.11 10.27
C VAL A 52 -18.52 -7.50 11.66
N GLU A 53 -18.14 -8.70 12.13
CA GLU A 53 -18.63 -9.24 13.41
C GLU A 53 -18.07 -8.49 14.64
N LEU A 54 -16.98 -7.73 14.47
CA LEU A 54 -16.31 -7.03 15.57
C LEU A 54 -16.92 -5.65 15.89
N ASN A 55 -18.00 -5.24 15.19
CA ASN A 55 -18.68 -3.93 15.42
C ASN A 55 -17.69 -2.74 15.53
N LEU A 56 -16.71 -2.70 14.65
CA LEU A 56 -15.73 -1.61 14.63
C LEU A 56 -16.44 -0.27 14.47
N LYS A 57 -16.18 0.68 15.36
CA LYS A 57 -16.62 2.07 15.18
C LYS A 57 -15.79 2.69 14.05
N LEU A 58 -16.33 2.61 12.84
CA LEU A 58 -15.70 3.21 11.66
C LEU A 58 -16.08 4.68 11.59
N PRO A 59 -15.16 5.55 11.15
CA PRO A 59 -15.46 6.95 10.94
C PRO A 59 -16.52 7.11 9.84
N SER A 60 -17.54 7.92 10.11
CA SER A 60 -18.55 8.33 9.12
C SER A 60 -18.14 9.65 8.50
N GLU A 61 -17.01 9.68 7.79
CA GLU A 61 -16.57 10.87 7.05
C GLU A 61 -17.14 10.81 5.63
N PRO A 62 -17.62 11.93 5.06
CA PRO A 62 -18.35 11.94 3.78
C PRO A 62 -17.47 11.53 2.58
N ASN A 63 -16.17 11.61 2.71
CA ASN A 63 -15.19 11.24 1.67
C ASN A 63 -14.56 9.86 1.90
N VAL A 64 -15.04 9.07 2.86
CA VAL A 64 -14.53 7.72 3.17
C VAL A 64 -15.54 6.66 2.73
N LEU A 65 -15.16 5.86 1.74
CA LEU A 65 -15.90 4.70 1.29
C LEU A 65 -15.34 3.44 1.92
N ILE A 66 -16.15 2.72 2.68
CA ILE A 66 -15.76 1.44 3.28
C ILE A 66 -16.23 0.29 2.39
N ARG A 67 -15.34 -0.64 2.13
CA ARG A 67 -15.61 -1.89 1.40
C ARG A 67 -15.22 -3.09 2.26
N TYR A 68 -16.16 -3.95 2.57
CA TYR A 68 -15.90 -5.25 3.16
C TYR A 68 -15.63 -6.26 2.06
N LEU A 69 -14.50 -6.92 2.12
CA LEU A 69 -14.03 -7.82 1.08
C LEU A 69 -13.77 -9.23 1.65
N PRO A 70 -13.96 -10.28 0.83
CA PRO A 70 -13.53 -11.61 1.20
C PRO A 70 -12.02 -11.67 1.36
N ASN A 71 -11.50 -12.75 1.94
CA ASN A 71 -10.07 -12.99 1.95
C ASN A 71 -9.56 -13.09 0.51
N THR A 72 -8.56 -12.30 0.19
CA THR A 72 -7.96 -12.24 -1.14
C THR A 72 -6.58 -12.89 -1.17
N GLN A 73 -6.12 -13.23 -2.36
CA GLN A 73 -4.77 -13.77 -2.56
C GLN A 73 -3.73 -12.64 -2.68
N GLY A 74 -3.69 -11.74 -1.69
CA GLY A 74 -2.69 -10.68 -1.57
C GLY A 74 -3.23 -9.27 -1.85
N ALA A 75 -2.42 -8.26 -1.50
CA ALA A 75 -2.80 -6.85 -1.54
C ALA A 75 -3.19 -6.37 -2.94
N LEU A 76 -2.50 -6.83 -3.99
CA LEU A 76 -2.84 -6.46 -5.36
C LEU A 76 -4.19 -7.05 -5.79
N ALA A 77 -4.51 -8.28 -5.37
CA ALA A 77 -5.83 -8.88 -5.61
C ALA A 77 -6.94 -8.11 -4.86
N THR A 78 -6.67 -7.63 -3.64
CA THR A 78 -7.58 -6.75 -2.90
C THR A 78 -7.89 -5.48 -3.68
N ILE A 79 -6.87 -4.81 -4.23
CA ILE A 79 -7.05 -3.60 -5.04
C ILE A 79 -7.85 -3.92 -6.31
N GLY A 80 -7.63 -5.09 -6.93
CA GLY A 80 -8.39 -5.53 -8.09
C GLY A 80 -9.90 -5.54 -7.86
N LEU A 81 -10.36 -5.89 -6.64
CA LEU A 81 -11.77 -5.86 -6.26
C LEU A 81 -12.31 -4.44 -5.98
N LEU A 82 -11.44 -3.43 -5.94
CA LEU A 82 -11.81 -2.04 -5.69
C LEU A 82 -11.75 -1.17 -6.95
N LEU A 83 -11.31 -1.71 -8.09
CA LEU A 83 -11.07 -0.92 -9.29
C LEU A 83 -12.30 -0.15 -9.78
N ASP A 84 -13.51 -0.70 -9.63
CA ASP A 84 -14.77 -0.04 -9.98
C ASP A 84 -15.07 1.19 -9.10
N ALA A 85 -14.59 1.18 -7.85
CA ALA A 85 -14.79 2.27 -6.90
C ALA A 85 -13.72 3.39 -7.02
N ILE A 86 -12.62 3.13 -7.73
CA ILE A 86 -11.52 4.10 -7.89
C ILE A 86 -11.85 5.04 -9.07
N PRO A 87 -11.82 6.38 -8.86
CA PRO A 87 -11.98 7.35 -9.93
C PRO A 87 -10.89 7.23 -11.02
N GLU A 88 -11.25 7.59 -12.28
CA GLU A 88 -10.39 7.33 -13.45
C GLU A 88 -9.11 8.20 -13.51
N ASN A 89 -9.26 9.50 -13.32
CA ASN A 89 -8.24 10.49 -13.75
C ASN A 89 -7.59 11.21 -12.57
N GLN A 90 -7.28 10.49 -11.50
CA GLN A 90 -6.57 11.07 -10.36
C GLN A 90 -5.52 10.10 -9.81
N PRO A 91 -4.48 10.63 -9.15
CA PRO A 91 -3.50 9.81 -8.46
C PRO A 91 -4.12 8.94 -7.37
N ILE A 92 -3.55 7.77 -7.20
CA ILE A 92 -3.93 6.83 -6.15
C ILE A 92 -2.73 6.58 -5.24
N VAL A 93 -2.94 6.70 -3.93
CA VAL A 93 -1.95 6.32 -2.93
C VAL A 93 -2.45 5.11 -2.15
N VAL A 94 -1.68 4.04 -2.15
CA VAL A 94 -1.96 2.86 -1.33
C VAL A 94 -1.24 2.99 0.00
N VAL A 95 -1.99 2.84 1.09
CA VAL A 95 -1.50 3.00 2.47
C VAL A 95 -1.77 1.71 3.24
N PRO A 96 -0.73 1.07 3.81
CA PRO A 96 -0.91 -0.06 4.70
C PRO A 96 -1.33 0.41 6.09
N ILE A 97 -2.14 -0.37 6.82
CA ILE A 97 -2.51 -0.02 8.19
C ILE A 97 -1.39 -0.26 9.21
N ASN A 98 -0.42 -1.11 8.87
CA ASN A 98 0.61 -1.57 9.79
C ASN A 98 1.95 -0.85 9.64
N SER A 99 1.99 0.25 8.92
CA SER A 99 3.17 1.10 8.87
C SER A 99 2.82 2.56 8.61
N GLN A 100 3.70 3.45 9.04
CA GLN A 100 3.61 4.89 8.82
C GLN A 100 4.94 5.44 8.34
N ILE A 101 4.87 6.53 7.56
CA ILE A 101 6.01 7.34 7.16
C ILE A 101 5.82 8.78 7.64
N SER A 102 6.94 9.51 7.82
CA SER A 102 6.93 10.90 8.31
C SER A 102 6.41 11.91 7.28
N GLU A 103 6.55 11.59 6.01
CA GLU A 103 6.07 12.42 4.91
C GLU A 103 4.55 12.44 4.90
N SER A 104 3.94 13.64 4.80
CA SER A 104 2.50 13.73 4.61
C SER A 104 2.08 13.17 3.24
N ILE A 105 0.82 12.76 3.13
CA ILE A 105 0.31 12.24 1.86
C ILE A 105 0.40 13.28 0.73
N GLU A 106 0.18 14.55 1.04
CA GLU A 106 0.27 15.66 0.10
C GLU A 106 1.71 15.80 -0.42
N ASN A 107 2.71 15.76 0.47
CA ASN A 107 4.12 15.83 0.11
C ASN A 107 4.53 14.64 -0.74
N PHE A 108 4.04 13.44 -0.41
CA PHE A 108 4.28 12.23 -1.20
C PHE A 108 3.75 12.39 -2.64
N ILE A 109 2.49 12.84 -2.79
CA ILE A 109 1.87 13.07 -4.10
C ILE A 109 2.59 14.17 -4.88
N LEU A 110 2.90 15.30 -4.21
CA LEU A 110 3.63 16.42 -4.84
C LEU A 110 4.99 15.98 -5.37
N PHE A 111 5.74 15.21 -4.56
CA PHE A 111 7.03 14.67 -4.98
C PHE A 111 6.88 13.76 -6.20
N MET A 112 5.94 12.81 -6.18
CA MET A 112 5.71 11.89 -7.29
C MET A 112 5.29 12.62 -8.57
N SER A 113 4.41 13.61 -8.44
CA SER A 113 3.94 14.44 -9.56
C SER A 113 5.09 15.28 -10.16
N ALA A 114 5.94 15.90 -9.32
CA ALA A 114 7.08 16.67 -9.75
C ALA A 114 8.12 15.83 -10.52
N GLN A 115 8.22 14.54 -10.20
CA GLN A 115 9.08 13.59 -10.91
C GLN A 115 8.39 12.95 -12.13
N SER A 116 7.17 13.35 -12.47
CA SER A 116 6.35 12.70 -13.52
C SER A 116 6.31 11.16 -13.34
N ALA A 117 6.16 10.71 -12.10
CA ALA A 117 6.13 9.30 -11.78
C ALA A 117 4.88 8.63 -12.38
N ALA A 118 5.04 7.56 -13.13
CA ALA A 118 3.94 6.67 -13.49
C ALA A 118 3.52 5.86 -12.25
N VAL A 119 4.51 5.30 -11.56
CA VAL A 119 4.33 4.63 -10.27
C VAL A 119 5.47 5.01 -9.32
N GLY A 120 5.22 4.94 -8.03
CA GLY A 120 6.22 5.24 -7.03
C GLY A 120 6.02 4.47 -5.72
N MET A 121 7.02 4.51 -4.87
CA MET A 121 6.98 3.89 -3.55
C MET A 121 7.82 4.67 -2.55
N ALA A 122 7.42 4.66 -1.29
CA ALA A 122 8.29 5.11 -0.21
C ALA A 122 9.25 3.98 0.18
N VAL A 123 10.54 4.33 0.34
CA VAL A 123 11.60 3.37 0.65
C VAL A 123 12.46 3.86 1.81
N ILE A 124 13.03 2.91 2.55
CA ILE A 124 14.01 3.12 3.60
C ILE A 124 15.26 2.30 3.33
N GLU A 125 16.40 2.67 3.90
CA GLU A 125 17.54 1.77 3.94
C GLU A 125 17.23 0.60 4.87
N SER A 126 17.37 -0.63 4.38
CA SER A 126 17.05 -1.85 5.14
C SER A 126 17.81 -3.04 4.59
N SER A 127 18.00 -4.04 5.45
CA SER A 127 18.47 -5.38 5.09
C SER A 127 17.54 -6.49 5.59
N SER A 128 16.34 -6.12 6.07
CA SER A 128 15.35 -7.08 6.58
C SER A 128 14.70 -7.86 5.44
N GLY A 129 14.74 -9.18 5.46
CA GLY A 129 14.05 -10.04 4.49
C GLY A 129 12.51 -10.00 4.52
N GLU A 130 11.93 -9.12 5.34
CA GLU A 130 10.47 -8.99 5.47
C GLU A 130 9.84 -7.92 4.55
N LEU A 131 10.68 -7.03 3.99
CA LEU A 131 10.24 -5.99 3.07
C LEU A 131 10.38 -6.44 1.61
N SER A 132 9.65 -5.79 0.72
CA SER A 132 9.97 -5.79 -0.71
C SER A 132 11.15 -4.84 -0.95
N TYR A 133 11.93 -5.09 -2.00
CA TYR A 133 13.12 -4.32 -2.29
C TYR A 133 13.15 -3.81 -3.72
N VAL A 134 13.75 -2.64 -3.89
CA VAL A 134 14.12 -2.13 -5.21
C VAL A 134 15.61 -2.30 -5.45
N ARG A 135 15.97 -2.69 -6.67
CA ARG A 135 17.33 -2.58 -7.20
C ARG A 135 17.44 -1.34 -8.07
N GLU A 136 18.40 -0.50 -7.73
CA GLU A 136 18.63 0.77 -8.38
C GLU A 136 20.03 0.78 -9.02
N VAL A 137 20.12 1.27 -10.24
CA VAL A 137 21.39 1.47 -10.95
C VAL A 137 21.37 2.86 -11.56
N ASN A 138 22.40 3.67 -11.26
CA ASN A 138 22.53 5.05 -11.74
C ASN A 138 21.27 5.91 -11.51
N GLY A 139 20.65 5.77 -10.32
CA GLY A 139 19.46 6.53 -9.93
C GLY A 139 18.15 6.03 -10.56
N LYS A 140 18.16 4.92 -11.27
CA LYS A 140 16.96 4.32 -11.88
C LYS A 140 16.63 3.00 -11.22
N VAL A 141 15.36 2.81 -10.86
CA VAL A 141 14.83 1.52 -10.44
C VAL A 141 14.79 0.58 -11.64
N ILE A 142 15.46 -0.57 -11.54
CA ILE A 142 15.56 -1.56 -12.61
C ILE A 142 14.88 -2.88 -12.29
N GLU A 143 14.64 -3.16 -11.01
CA GLU A 143 13.93 -4.36 -10.53
C GLU A 143 13.26 -4.09 -9.20
N ILE A 144 12.16 -4.83 -8.95
CA ILE A 144 11.44 -4.83 -7.67
C ILE A 144 11.14 -6.28 -7.31
N HIS A 145 11.55 -6.69 -6.10
CA HIS A 145 11.39 -8.05 -5.58
C HIS A 145 10.62 -8.07 -4.27
N GLU A 146 9.77 -9.08 -4.09
CA GLU A 146 9.04 -9.31 -2.85
C GLU A 146 9.87 -10.17 -1.90
N LYS A 147 10.13 -9.66 -0.68
CA LYS A 147 10.85 -10.39 0.39
C LYS A 147 12.19 -10.99 -0.06
N GLU A 148 12.91 -10.25 -0.87
CA GLU A 148 14.22 -10.63 -1.38
C GLU A 148 15.12 -9.39 -1.42
N VAL A 149 16.22 -9.42 -0.67
CA VAL A 149 17.14 -8.29 -0.53
C VAL A 149 18.02 -8.19 -1.77
N VAL A 150 17.54 -7.49 -2.79
CA VAL A 150 18.25 -7.26 -4.07
C VAL A 150 18.98 -5.90 -4.11
N GLY A 151 18.86 -5.12 -3.05
CA GLY A 151 19.43 -3.79 -2.90
C GLY A 151 19.34 -3.30 -1.46
N LYS A 152 19.66 -2.01 -1.26
CA LYS A 152 19.64 -1.38 0.08
C LYS A 152 18.28 -0.75 0.43
N LEU A 153 17.37 -0.65 -0.52
CA LEU A 153 16.11 0.09 -0.38
C LEU A 153 14.93 -0.85 -0.21
N GLY A 154 14.45 -0.95 1.03
CA GLY A 154 13.25 -1.67 1.39
C GLY A 154 12.01 -0.79 1.24
N ILE A 155 10.93 -1.34 0.69
CA ILE A 155 9.66 -0.65 0.44
C ILE A 155 8.82 -0.66 1.72
N THR A 156 8.31 0.50 2.14
CA THR A 156 7.54 0.69 3.38
C THR A 156 6.09 0.20 3.30
N GLY A 157 5.62 -0.16 2.10
CA GLY A 157 4.22 -0.51 1.83
C GLY A 157 3.36 0.66 1.33
N HIS A 158 3.91 1.87 1.26
CA HIS A 158 3.26 3.03 0.67
C HIS A 158 3.58 3.10 -0.82
N TYR A 159 2.53 3.10 -1.66
CA TYR A 159 2.68 3.12 -3.12
C TYR A 159 1.88 4.26 -3.75
N TYR A 160 2.37 4.75 -4.87
CA TYR A 160 1.74 5.75 -5.71
C TYR A 160 1.52 5.19 -7.11
N PHE A 161 0.35 5.47 -7.68
CA PHE A 161 0.03 5.25 -9.07
C PHE A 161 -0.55 6.54 -9.66
N ALA A 162 -0.08 6.97 -10.82
CA ALA A 162 -0.54 8.21 -11.42
C ALA A 162 -2.02 8.17 -11.82
N ASN A 163 -2.57 6.99 -12.07
CA ASN A 163 -3.98 6.78 -12.36
C ASN A 163 -4.38 5.31 -12.16
N LYS A 164 -5.67 5.05 -12.17
CA LYS A 164 -6.28 3.72 -12.02
C LYS A 164 -5.84 2.73 -13.10
N GLN A 165 -5.66 3.18 -14.36
CA GLN A 165 -5.28 2.31 -15.46
C GLN A 165 -3.94 1.61 -15.20
N LEU A 166 -2.96 2.33 -14.61
CA LEU A 166 -1.67 1.74 -14.25
C LEU A 166 -1.79 0.62 -13.23
N ILE A 167 -2.71 0.74 -12.27
CA ILE A 167 -2.99 -0.35 -11.30
C ILE A 167 -3.58 -1.55 -12.05
N ALA A 168 -4.56 -1.33 -12.92
CA ALA A 168 -5.19 -2.39 -13.70
C ALA A 168 -4.18 -3.10 -14.60
N ASP A 169 -3.29 -2.35 -15.25
CA ASP A 169 -2.24 -2.89 -16.11
C ASP A 169 -1.21 -3.72 -15.31
N CYS A 170 -0.78 -3.23 -14.15
CA CYS A 170 0.10 -3.97 -13.23
C CYS A 170 -0.54 -5.28 -12.76
N LEU A 171 -1.83 -5.24 -12.40
CA LEU A 171 -2.58 -6.43 -11.99
C LEU A 171 -2.71 -7.43 -13.15
N HIS A 172 -3.12 -6.96 -14.32
CA HIS A 172 -3.26 -7.80 -15.52
C HIS A 172 -1.93 -8.47 -15.89
N TRP A 173 -0.85 -7.69 -15.92
CA TRP A 173 0.49 -8.22 -16.20
C TRP A 173 0.94 -9.25 -15.15
N ALA A 174 0.69 -8.99 -13.87
CA ALA A 174 1.05 -9.91 -12.80
C ALA A 174 0.27 -11.24 -12.89
N LEU A 175 -1.00 -11.19 -13.29
CA LEU A 175 -1.83 -12.38 -13.53
C LEU A 175 -1.35 -13.18 -14.74
N LEU A 176 -1.09 -12.52 -15.87
CA LEU A 176 -0.63 -13.17 -17.11
C LEU A 176 0.73 -13.85 -16.96
N ASN A 177 1.62 -13.28 -16.15
CA ASN A 177 2.98 -13.80 -15.95
C ASN A 177 3.13 -14.60 -14.65
N ASP A 178 2.02 -14.88 -13.96
CA ASP A 178 1.96 -15.58 -12.67
C ASP A 178 2.96 -15.03 -11.62
N ILE A 179 3.01 -13.69 -11.52
CA ILE A 179 3.92 -13.00 -10.59
C ILE A 179 3.37 -13.12 -9.16
N ARG A 180 3.67 -14.25 -8.52
CA ARG A 180 3.27 -14.55 -7.14
C ARG A 180 4.47 -14.89 -6.28
N LYS A 181 4.34 -14.57 -4.99
CA LYS A 181 5.25 -15.08 -3.95
C LYS A 181 4.40 -15.83 -2.92
N ASN A 182 4.68 -17.11 -2.70
CA ASN A 182 3.89 -17.98 -1.81
C ASN A 182 2.37 -17.96 -2.13
N GLY A 183 2.03 -18.00 -3.42
CA GLY A 183 0.64 -17.97 -3.90
C GLY A 183 -0.07 -16.60 -3.82
N LEU A 184 0.59 -15.56 -3.30
CA LEU A 184 0.00 -14.23 -3.12
C LEU A 184 0.47 -13.24 -4.19
N LEU A 185 -0.45 -12.38 -4.63
CA LEU A 185 -0.20 -11.26 -5.53
C LEU A 185 0.14 -10.00 -4.70
N TYR A 186 1.39 -9.58 -4.78
CA TYR A 186 1.89 -8.38 -4.11
C TYR A 186 1.94 -7.19 -5.06
N ILE A 187 1.80 -5.98 -4.50
CA ILE A 187 1.85 -4.73 -5.27
C ILE A 187 3.26 -4.50 -5.83
N ALA A 188 4.29 -4.61 -4.98
CA ALA A 188 5.65 -4.27 -5.33
C ALA A 188 6.15 -4.97 -6.62
N PRO A 189 6.16 -6.31 -6.74
CA PRO A 189 6.65 -6.97 -7.94
C PRO A 189 5.80 -6.71 -9.19
N SER A 190 4.52 -6.38 -9.06
CA SER A 190 3.68 -6.04 -10.22
C SER A 190 4.12 -4.74 -10.91
N MET A 191 4.76 -3.82 -10.16
CA MET A 191 5.28 -2.57 -10.70
C MET A 191 6.45 -2.77 -11.67
N ASN A 192 7.04 -3.98 -11.76
CA ASN A 192 7.98 -4.33 -12.83
C ASN A 192 7.36 -4.20 -14.22
N TYR A 193 6.03 -4.29 -14.36
CA TYR A 193 5.34 -3.92 -15.59
C TYR A 193 5.75 -2.54 -16.07
N CYS A 194 5.73 -1.54 -15.18
CA CYS A 194 6.10 -0.16 -15.53
C CYS A 194 7.57 -0.05 -15.97
N ILE A 195 8.46 -0.81 -15.31
CA ILE A 195 9.88 -0.88 -15.70
C ILE A 195 10.01 -1.45 -17.11
N THR A 196 9.33 -2.55 -17.43
CA THR A 196 9.37 -3.18 -18.76
C THR A 196 8.81 -2.28 -19.86
N LYS A 197 7.92 -1.35 -19.52
CA LYS A 197 7.35 -0.35 -20.43
C LYS A 197 8.17 0.94 -20.53
N GLY A 198 9.29 1.04 -19.81
CA GLY A 198 10.12 2.24 -19.78
C GLY A 198 9.46 3.43 -19.10
N LEU A 199 8.44 3.20 -18.25
CA LEU A 199 7.75 4.24 -17.51
C LEU A 199 8.57 4.65 -16.28
N ASN A 200 8.35 5.88 -15.79
CA ASN A 200 9.04 6.40 -14.61
C ASN A 200 8.59 5.69 -13.33
N VAL A 201 9.49 4.95 -12.71
CA VAL A 201 9.31 4.29 -11.41
C VAL A 201 10.19 5.00 -10.38
N ILE A 202 9.58 5.69 -9.43
CA ILE A 202 10.28 6.65 -8.56
C ILE A 202 10.23 6.21 -7.09
N PRO A 203 11.40 6.02 -6.43
CA PRO A 203 11.47 5.79 -4.99
C PRO A 203 11.57 7.12 -4.23
N LEU A 204 10.65 7.37 -3.29
CA LEU A 204 10.80 8.41 -2.28
C LEU A 204 11.59 7.84 -1.10
N ARG A 205 12.75 8.41 -0.83
CA ARG A 205 13.60 7.99 0.31
C ARG A 205 13.10 8.63 1.59
N VAL A 206 12.66 7.81 2.53
CA VAL A 206 12.26 8.20 3.88
C VAL A 206 13.40 7.86 4.85
N SER A 207 13.63 8.70 5.85
CA SER A 207 14.61 8.41 6.87
C SER A 207 14.17 7.22 7.75
N GLN A 208 15.14 6.48 8.31
CA GLN A 208 14.86 5.41 9.27
C GLN A 208 14.00 5.89 10.46
N LYS A 209 14.24 7.10 10.95
CA LYS A 209 13.46 7.71 12.04
C LYS A 209 12.05 8.10 11.61
N GLY A 210 11.85 8.31 10.33
CA GLY A 210 10.56 8.67 9.72
C GLY A 210 9.69 7.47 9.36
N TYR A 211 10.16 6.25 9.58
CA TYR A 211 9.40 5.03 9.32
C TYR A 211 9.08 4.29 10.62
N LYS A 212 7.82 3.91 10.78
CA LYS A 212 7.35 3.07 11.89
C LYS A 212 6.57 1.90 11.33
N ARG A 213 6.92 0.70 11.74
CA ARG A 213 6.14 -0.51 11.49
C ARG A 213 5.48 -0.95 12.79
N PHE A 214 4.23 -1.35 12.68
CA PHE A 214 3.44 -1.86 13.79
C PHE A 214 3.25 -3.35 13.59
N ASP A 215 3.78 -4.16 14.51
CA ASP A 215 3.53 -5.60 14.50
C ASP A 215 2.17 -5.89 15.11
N TYR A 216 1.40 -6.78 14.48
CA TYR A 216 0.14 -7.24 15.04
C TYR A 216 0.44 -8.04 16.31
N GLY A 217 0.13 -7.48 17.48
CA GLY A 217 0.27 -8.15 18.79
C GLY A 217 1.50 -7.81 19.61
N SER A 218 2.34 -6.84 19.20
CA SER A 218 3.31 -6.22 20.09
C SER A 218 2.68 -4.99 20.74
N GLU A 219 2.58 -5.00 22.06
CA GLU A 219 2.28 -3.79 22.84
C GLU A 219 3.36 -2.75 22.54
N ALA A 220 2.93 -1.52 22.23
CA ALA A 220 3.79 -0.37 22.07
C ALA A 220 4.10 0.25 23.42
#